data_0dd02f3be048a33f497b22575f46888d
#
_entry.id   0dd02f3be048a33f497b22575f46888d
#
_cell.length_a   1.000
_cell.length_b   1.000
_cell.length_c   1.000
_cell.angle_alpha   90.00
_cell.angle_beta   90.00
_cell.angle_gamma   90.00
#
_symmetry.space_group_name_H-M   'P 1'
#
loop_
_entity.id
_entity.type
_entity.pdbx_description
1 polymer ?
#
loop_
_entity_poly.entity_id
_entity_poly.type
_entity_poly.pdbx_seq_one_letter_code
_entity_poly.pdbx_strand_id
1 'polypeptide(L)'
;NMSRAAGMCLVLICQSCDSTTIPTAVRSNAAAKIGLRSDWTQWGMLIGDDEEALNRTLSVTAPGDLLARTSTTDGWERGRTWLVDEDRARREALEIASDGRAVVPPFLDFNRPERPPDRL
;
A
#
# COMPACT_ATOMS: atom_id res chain seq x y z
N ASN A 1 0.22 11.95 -16.24
CA ASN A 1 0.61 10.53 -16.36
C ASN A 1 2.06 10.28 -16.74
N MET A 2 2.95 11.20 -16.39
CA MET A 2 4.40 11.03 -16.60
C MET A 2 4.98 9.82 -15.85
N SER A 3 4.45 9.47 -14.67
CA SER A 3 4.90 8.32 -13.89
C SER A 3 4.69 6.98 -14.60
N ARG A 4 3.60 6.85 -15.35
CA ARG A 4 3.33 5.65 -16.15
C ARG A 4 4.32 5.46 -17.28
N ALA A 5 4.64 6.54 -17.99
CA ALA A 5 5.62 6.53 -19.07
C ALA A 5 7.04 6.25 -18.58
N ALA A 6 7.35 6.65 -17.33
CA ALA A 6 8.63 6.40 -16.69
C ALA A 6 8.73 5.03 -16.00
N GLY A 7 7.66 4.21 -15.99
CA GLY A 7 7.63 2.91 -15.31
C GLY A 7 7.64 3.00 -13.79
N MET A 8 7.26 4.15 -13.23
CA MET A 8 7.20 4.33 -11.77
C MET A 8 5.92 3.73 -11.21
N CYS A 9 6.05 2.99 -10.10
CA CYS A 9 4.94 2.52 -9.30
C CYS A 9 4.98 3.22 -7.94
N LEU A 10 3.85 3.83 -7.56
CA LEU A 10 3.69 4.48 -6.26
C LEU A 10 2.79 3.63 -5.37
N VAL A 11 3.29 3.26 -4.21
CA VAL A 11 2.53 2.58 -3.16
C VAL A 11 2.35 3.54 -1.99
N LEU A 12 1.10 3.85 -1.65
CA LEU A 12 0.75 4.69 -0.52
C LEU A 12 0.16 3.82 0.59
N ILE A 13 0.77 3.87 1.77
CA ILE A 13 0.30 3.17 2.95
C ILE A 13 -0.04 4.20 4.01
N CYS A 14 -1.27 4.18 4.51
CA CYS A 14 -1.73 5.13 5.50
C CYS A 14 -2.73 4.52 6.46
N GLN A 15 -2.88 5.11 7.62
CA GLN A 15 -3.88 4.73 8.62
C GLN A 15 -5.21 5.47 8.40
N SER A 16 -5.20 6.59 7.70
CA SER A 16 -6.38 7.40 7.41
C SER A 16 -6.42 7.75 5.93
N CYS A 17 -7.60 7.64 5.35
CA CYS A 17 -7.88 7.98 3.94
C CYS A 17 -8.50 9.36 3.78
N ASP A 18 -8.47 10.22 4.80
CA ASP A 18 -9.02 11.57 4.70
C ASP A 18 -8.27 12.44 3.69
N SER A 19 -8.91 13.51 3.27
CA SER A 19 -8.36 14.41 2.24
C SER A 19 -7.10 15.19 2.68
N THR A 20 -6.85 15.25 3.99
CA THR A 20 -5.64 15.88 4.53
C THR A 20 -4.44 14.94 4.47
N THR A 21 -4.68 13.66 4.59
CA THR A 21 -3.64 12.61 4.51
C THR A 21 -3.38 12.22 3.06
N ILE A 22 -4.44 11.92 2.30
CA ILE A 22 -4.34 11.61 0.87
C ILE A 22 -5.32 12.48 0.10
N PRO A 23 -4.84 13.41 -0.73
CA PRO A 23 -5.71 14.23 -1.55
C PRO A 23 -6.69 13.38 -2.38
N THR A 24 -7.92 13.83 -2.50
CA THR A 24 -8.99 13.11 -3.21
C THR A 24 -8.59 12.73 -4.63
N ALA A 25 -7.88 13.62 -5.34
CA ALA A 25 -7.42 13.35 -6.70
C ALA A 25 -6.44 12.18 -6.77
N VAL A 26 -5.54 12.05 -5.80
CA VAL A 26 -4.61 10.91 -5.71
C VAL A 26 -5.36 9.62 -5.43
N ARG A 27 -6.26 9.66 -4.46
CA ARG A 27 -7.10 8.52 -4.06
C ARG A 27 -7.98 8.02 -5.20
N SER A 28 -8.60 8.93 -5.94
CA SER A 28 -9.46 8.60 -7.08
C SER A 28 -8.69 7.99 -8.26
N ASN A 29 -7.42 8.36 -8.43
CA ASN A 29 -6.59 7.86 -9.51
C ASN A 29 -5.82 6.59 -9.16
N ALA A 30 -5.92 6.08 -7.94
CA ALA A 30 -5.28 4.84 -7.56
C ALA A 30 -5.94 3.66 -8.28
N ALA A 31 -5.17 2.95 -9.09
CA ALA A 31 -5.64 1.80 -9.86
C ALA A 31 -5.98 0.59 -8.97
N ALA A 32 -5.24 0.44 -7.89
CA ALA A 32 -5.47 -0.58 -6.89
C ALA A 32 -5.72 0.06 -5.53
N LYS A 33 -6.68 -0.47 -4.80
CA LYS A 33 -7.02 -0.05 -3.44
C LYS A 33 -7.18 -1.28 -2.57
N ILE A 34 -6.53 -1.27 -1.42
CA ILE A 34 -6.60 -2.36 -0.45
C ILE A 34 -6.93 -1.75 0.91
N GLY A 35 -8.04 -2.15 1.47
CA GLY A 35 -8.45 -1.76 2.82
C GLY A 35 -8.36 -2.94 3.78
N LEU A 36 -7.68 -2.74 4.89
CA LEU A 36 -7.69 -3.66 6.03
C LEU A 36 -8.81 -3.28 6.98
N ARG A 37 -8.94 -4.00 8.09
CA ARG A 37 -9.96 -3.69 9.09
C ARG A 37 -9.90 -2.21 9.51
N SER A 38 -11.01 -1.52 9.38
CA SER A 38 -11.12 -0.09 9.64
C SER A 38 -12.53 0.27 10.11
N ASP A 39 -12.74 1.51 10.51
CA ASP A 39 -14.07 1.99 10.85
C ASP A 39 -14.90 2.34 9.61
N TRP A 40 -16.17 2.57 9.82
CA TRP A 40 -17.12 2.87 8.76
C TRP A 40 -16.76 4.13 7.96
N THR A 41 -16.26 5.15 8.64
CA THR A 41 -15.88 6.42 8.01
C THR A 41 -14.71 6.23 7.06
N GLN A 42 -13.69 5.49 7.47
CA GLN A 42 -12.53 5.18 6.65
C GLN A 42 -12.90 4.33 5.43
N TRP A 43 -13.77 3.35 5.61
CA TRP A 43 -14.30 2.55 4.51
C TRP A 43 -15.06 3.40 3.50
N GLY A 44 -15.89 4.33 3.95
CA GLY A 44 -16.59 5.26 3.07
C GLY A 44 -15.66 6.12 2.24
N MET A 45 -14.57 6.58 2.81
CA MET A 45 -13.55 7.36 2.09
C MET A 45 -12.79 6.54 1.07
N LEU A 46 -12.55 5.26 1.33
CA LEU A 46 -11.83 4.36 0.43
C LEU A 46 -12.70 3.84 -0.70
N ILE A 47 -13.91 3.41 -0.39
CA ILE A 47 -14.85 2.75 -1.30
C ILE A 47 -15.71 3.76 -2.05
N GLY A 48 -16.16 4.83 -1.38
CA GLY A 48 -17.13 5.78 -1.93
C GLY A 48 -18.57 5.30 -1.77
N ASP A 49 -19.40 5.50 -2.80
CA ASP A 49 -20.84 5.29 -2.74
C ASP A 49 -21.30 3.87 -3.14
N ASP A 50 -20.38 2.92 -3.25
CA ASP A 50 -20.71 1.53 -3.58
C ASP A 50 -21.29 0.81 -2.36
N GLU A 51 -22.62 0.78 -2.28
CA GLU A 51 -23.34 0.17 -1.14
C GLU A 51 -23.05 -1.33 -0.99
N GLU A 52 -22.89 -2.06 -2.08
CA GLU A 52 -22.56 -3.49 -2.02
C GLU A 52 -21.17 -3.70 -1.42
N ALA A 53 -20.19 -2.93 -1.86
CA ALA A 53 -18.85 -2.97 -1.30
C ALA A 53 -18.83 -2.56 0.17
N LEU A 54 -19.56 -1.52 0.55
CA LEU A 54 -19.72 -1.09 1.94
C LEU A 54 -20.33 -2.19 2.83
N ASN A 55 -21.32 -2.92 2.34
CA ASN A 55 -21.88 -4.06 3.06
C ASN A 55 -20.86 -5.19 3.25
N ARG A 56 -20.00 -5.42 2.27
CA ARG A 56 -18.93 -6.42 2.37
C ARG A 56 -17.89 -6.06 3.44
N THR A 57 -17.73 -4.80 3.79
CA THR A 57 -16.82 -4.39 4.87
C THR A 57 -17.18 -4.98 6.22
N LEU A 58 -18.45 -5.31 6.44
CA LEU A 58 -18.91 -5.96 7.67
C LEU A 58 -18.27 -7.35 7.88
N SER A 59 -17.80 -7.98 6.83
CA SER A 59 -17.10 -9.26 6.89
C SER A 59 -15.60 -9.15 7.20
N VAL A 60 -15.04 -7.94 7.18
CA VAL A 60 -13.62 -7.67 7.47
C VAL A 60 -13.46 -7.43 8.98
N THR A 61 -13.45 -8.51 9.75
CA THR A 61 -13.52 -8.45 11.22
C THR A 61 -12.24 -8.95 11.88
N ALA A 62 -11.59 -9.95 11.32
CA ALA A 62 -10.38 -10.53 11.88
C ALA A 62 -9.12 -9.78 11.43
N PRO A 63 -8.05 -9.78 12.24
CA PRO A 63 -6.75 -9.29 11.78
C PRO A 63 -6.31 -10.00 10.51
N GLY A 64 -5.87 -9.24 9.51
CA GLY A 64 -5.46 -9.77 8.21
C GLY A 64 -6.58 -9.88 7.17
N ASP A 65 -7.85 -9.77 7.55
CA ASP A 65 -8.95 -9.66 6.58
C ASP A 65 -8.85 -8.34 5.81
N LEU A 66 -9.17 -8.39 4.53
CA LEU A 66 -9.10 -7.24 3.65
C LEU A 66 -10.23 -7.23 2.61
N LEU A 67 -10.48 -6.05 2.08
CA LEU A 67 -11.15 -5.86 0.80
C LEU A 67 -10.19 -5.19 -0.17
N ALA A 68 -10.14 -5.67 -1.39
CA ALA A 68 -9.28 -5.15 -2.43
C ALA A 68 -10.02 -4.95 -3.74
N ARG A 69 -9.68 -3.88 -4.42
CA ARG A 69 -10.09 -3.62 -5.80
C ARG A 69 -8.82 -3.35 -6.62
N THR A 70 -8.66 -4.10 -7.70
CA THR A 70 -7.54 -3.93 -8.62
C THR A 70 -8.07 -3.89 -10.05
N SER A 71 -7.20 -3.67 -11.02
CA SER A 71 -7.58 -3.72 -12.44
C SER A 71 -8.01 -5.11 -12.92
N THR A 72 -7.70 -6.16 -12.16
CA THR A 72 -8.01 -7.55 -12.50
C THR A 72 -9.17 -8.13 -11.71
N THR A 73 -9.66 -7.44 -10.66
CA THR A 73 -10.81 -7.88 -9.88
C THR A 73 -12.12 -7.36 -10.48
N ASP A 74 -13.18 -8.12 -10.33
CA ASP A 74 -14.54 -7.68 -10.63
C ASP A 74 -15.15 -6.96 -9.42
N GLY A 75 -14.81 -5.67 -9.29
CA GLY A 75 -15.20 -4.86 -8.15
C GLY A 75 -14.32 -5.12 -6.91
N TRP A 76 -14.92 -5.01 -5.73
CA TRP A 76 -14.24 -5.23 -4.45
C TRP A 76 -14.34 -6.69 -4.05
N GLU A 77 -13.20 -7.31 -3.84
CA GLU A 77 -13.10 -8.72 -3.43
C GLU A 77 -12.51 -8.84 -2.03
N ARG A 78 -13.06 -9.78 -1.26
CA ARG A 78 -12.55 -10.12 0.05
C ARG A 78 -11.34 -11.02 -0.06
N GLY A 79 -10.33 -10.76 0.76
CA GLY A 79 -9.15 -11.57 0.88
C GLY A 79 -8.64 -11.62 2.31
N ARG A 80 -7.52 -12.29 2.48
CA ARG A 80 -6.80 -12.35 3.74
C ARG A 80 -5.31 -12.31 3.48
N THR A 81 -4.59 -11.50 4.25
CA THR A 81 -3.14 -11.47 4.24
C THR A 81 -2.58 -12.67 5.02
N TRP A 82 -1.37 -13.08 4.65
CA TRP A 82 -0.61 -14.00 5.49
C TRP A 82 -0.08 -13.29 6.73
N LEU A 83 0.05 -14.05 7.81
CA LEU A 83 0.75 -13.55 8.97
C LEU A 83 2.25 -13.54 8.68
N VAL A 84 2.82 -12.35 8.71
CA VAL A 84 4.26 -12.13 8.57
C VAL A 84 4.74 -11.43 9.83
N ASP A 85 5.48 -12.15 10.67
CA ASP A 85 6.13 -11.55 11.81
C ASP A 85 7.41 -10.79 11.41
N GLU A 86 7.97 -10.06 12.35
CA GLU A 86 9.16 -9.23 12.07
C GLU A 86 10.37 -10.08 11.63
N ASP A 87 10.59 -11.24 12.22
CA ASP A 87 11.70 -12.12 11.87
C ASP A 87 11.55 -12.67 10.46
N ARG A 88 10.33 -13.08 10.09
CA ARG A 88 10.04 -13.53 8.73
C ARG A 88 10.22 -12.40 7.71
N ALA A 89 9.70 -11.21 8.01
CA ALA A 89 9.86 -10.06 7.13
C ALA A 89 11.34 -9.74 6.88
N ARG A 90 12.15 -9.79 7.93
CA ARG A 90 13.59 -9.56 7.83
C ARG A 90 14.28 -10.61 6.98
N ARG A 91 13.97 -11.89 7.16
CA ARG A 91 14.54 -12.98 6.37
C ARG A 91 14.18 -12.86 4.89
N GLU A 92 12.92 -12.61 4.58
CA GLU A 92 12.43 -12.42 3.21
C GLU A 92 13.13 -11.21 2.53
N ALA A 93 13.27 -10.11 3.25
CA ALA A 93 13.95 -8.93 2.73
C ALA A 93 15.44 -9.18 2.43
N LEU A 94 16.14 -9.91 3.31
CA LEU A 94 17.54 -10.28 3.10
C LEU A 94 17.68 -11.25 1.92
N GLU A 95 16.78 -12.19 1.76
CA GLU A 95 16.77 -13.11 0.63
C GLU A 95 16.56 -12.37 -0.70
N ILE A 96 15.59 -11.46 -0.77
CA ILE A 96 15.35 -10.64 -1.96
C ILE A 96 16.58 -9.79 -2.29
N ALA A 97 17.21 -9.19 -1.30
CA ALA A 97 18.42 -8.39 -1.49
C ALA A 97 19.60 -9.23 -1.98
N SER A 98 19.80 -10.43 -1.45
CA SER A 98 20.88 -11.33 -1.86
C SER A 98 20.72 -11.88 -3.28
N ASP A 99 19.49 -12.06 -3.73
CA ASP A 99 19.18 -12.53 -5.10
C ASP A 99 19.37 -11.43 -6.16
N GLY A 100 19.68 -10.20 -5.77
CA GLY A 100 19.82 -9.07 -6.69
C GLY A 100 18.52 -8.65 -7.37
N ARG A 101 17.37 -9.15 -6.92
CA ARG A 101 16.06 -8.80 -7.48
C ARG A 101 15.59 -7.41 -7.09
N ALA A 102 16.13 -6.87 -5.99
CA ALA A 102 15.82 -5.52 -5.53
C ALA A 102 17.07 -4.65 -5.66
N VAL A 103 16.94 -3.53 -6.35
CA VAL A 103 17.94 -2.47 -6.37
C VAL A 103 17.47 -1.38 -5.41
N VAL A 104 18.18 -1.23 -4.29
CA VAL A 104 17.91 -0.16 -3.34
C VAL A 104 18.55 1.12 -3.84
N PRO A 105 17.77 2.19 -4.11
CA PRO A 105 18.34 3.48 -4.47
C PRO A 105 19.33 3.97 -3.40
N PRO A 106 20.44 4.64 -3.77
CA PRO A 106 21.44 5.07 -2.82
C PRO A 106 20.92 5.91 -1.64
N PHE A 107 19.84 6.68 -1.85
CA PHE A 107 19.23 7.50 -0.80
C PHE A 107 18.37 6.70 0.20
N LEU A 108 18.06 5.43 -0.11
CA LEU A 108 17.37 4.49 0.79
C LEU A 108 18.32 3.44 1.40
N ASP A 109 19.60 3.50 1.10
CA ASP A 109 20.58 2.61 1.67
C ASP A 109 21.00 3.11 3.06
N PHE A 110 20.33 2.63 4.08
CA PHE A 110 20.58 2.98 5.47
C PHE A 110 21.93 2.51 6.01
N ASN A 111 22.62 1.61 5.33
CA ASN A 111 23.96 1.14 5.68
C ASN A 111 25.06 1.92 4.96
N ARG A 112 24.69 2.81 4.08
CA ARG A 112 25.65 3.63 3.36
C ARG A 112 26.27 4.65 4.33
N PRO A 113 27.59 4.76 4.42
CA PRO A 113 28.21 5.80 5.23
C PRO A 113 27.74 7.16 4.74
N GLU A 114 27.38 8.03 5.69
CA GLU A 114 26.96 9.39 5.37
C GLU A 114 28.00 10.07 4.49
N ARG A 115 27.54 10.58 3.35
CA ARG A 115 28.40 11.43 2.54
C ARG A 115 28.68 12.69 3.36
N PRO A 116 29.95 13.06 3.57
CA PRO A 116 30.22 14.35 4.20
C PRO A 116 29.51 15.46 3.44
N PRO A 117 28.98 16.47 4.14
CA PRO A 117 28.28 17.56 3.49
C PRO A 117 29.20 18.17 2.43
N ASP A 118 28.64 18.35 1.22
CA ASP A 118 29.39 19.02 0.15
C ASP A 118 29.82 20.39 0.68
N ARG A 119 31.11 20.62 0.72
CA ARG A 119 31.64 21.93 1.05
C ARG A 119 31.31 22.88 -0.09
N LEU A 120 30.41 23.78 0.22
CA LEU A 120 30.16 24.93 -0.65
C LEU A 120 31.38 25.85 -0.65
#